data_ef05f04276c8173ad60319607c23389b
#
_entry.id   ef05f04276c8173ad60319607c23389b
#
_cell.length_a   1.000
_cell.length_b   1.000
_cell.length_c   1.000
_cell.angle_alpha   90.00
_cell.angle_beta   90.00
_cell.angle_gamma   90.00
#
_symmetry.space_group_name_H-M   'P 1'
#
loop_
_entity.id
_entity.type
_entity.pdbx_description
1 polymer ?
#
loop_
_entity_poly.entity_id
_entity_poly.type
_entity_poly.pdbx_seq_one_letter_code
_entity_poly.pdbx_strand_id
1 'polypeptide(L)'
;MCTSIVEVVGADGAGKGGDGWFDLTHPVVSYDHPHHALLEEAITIDFVNAALGPGARVAVELTLESAKELSAALARAIAAAEIEESARLRQRR
;
A
#
# COMPACT_ATOMS: atom_id res chain seq x y z
N MET A 1 11.91 23.98 -5.01
CA MET A 1 11.05 23.63 -3.87
C MET A 1 10.29 22.36 -4.18
N CYS A 2 10.38 21.40 -3.28
CA CYS A 2 9.68 20.13 -3.48
C CYS A 2 8.30 20.23 -2.86
N THR A 3 7.27 19.96 -3.67
CA THR A 3 5.92 19.85 -3.15
C THR A 3 5.60 18.37 -3.03
N SER A 4 5.48 17.88 -1.80
CA SER A 4 5.14 16.50 -1.56
C SER A 4 3.65 16.34 -1.41
N ILE A 5 3.11 15.33 -2.07
CA ILE A 5 1.73 14.91 -1.89
C ILE A 5 1.79 13.71 -0.97
N VAL A 6 1.08 13.77 0.15
CA VAL A 6 1.11 12.70 1.15
C VAL A 6 -0.31 12.32 1.53
N GLU A 7 -0.60 11.02 1.44
CA GLU A 7 -1.88 10.45 1.85
C GLU A 7 -1.62 9.37 2.90
N VAL A 8 -2.31 9.45 4.01
CA VAL A 8 -2.20 8.46 5.08
C VAL A 8 -3.57 7.83 5.27
N VAL A 9 -3.63 6.51 5.21
CA VAL A 9 -4.89 5.78 5.39
C VAL A 9 -4.73 4.73 6.49
N GLY A 10 -5.84 4.27 7.04
CA GLY A 10 -5.81 3.15 7.97
C GLY A 10 -5.82 1.85 7.19
N ALA A 11 -5.25 0.82 7.78
CA ALA A 11 -5.26 -0.51 7.16
C ALA A 11 -5.24 -1.60 8.22
N ASP A 12 -6.02 -2.64 7.96
CA ASP A 12 -5.97 -3.88 8.73
C ASP A 12 -5.31 -4.92 7.85
N GLY A 13 -4.25 -5.52 8.31
CA GLY A 13 -3.54 -6.52 7.53
C GLY A 13 -2.17 -6.77 8.10
N ALA A 14 -1.37 -7.50 7.36
CA ALA A 14 -0.02 -7.82 7.77
C ALA A 14 0.94 -7.61 6.60
N GLY A 15 2.16 -7.24 6.92
CA GLY A 15 3.22 -7.07 5.94
C GLY A 15 4.44 -7.85 6.35
N LYS A 16 5.25 -8.24 5.38
CA LYS A 16 6.49 -8.92 5.66
C LYS A 16 7.65 -7.97 5.44
N GLY A 17 8.30 -7.61 6.52
CA GLY A 17 9.49 -6.77 6.50
C GLY A 17 10.75 -7.58 6.67
N GLY A 18 11.86 -6.90 6.95
CA GLY A 18 13.16 -7.55 7.15
C GLY A 18 13.21 -8.51 8.31
N ASP A 19 12.43 -8.23 9.36
CA ASP A 19 12.40 -9.05 10.56
C ASP A 19 11.23 -10.03 10.62
N GLY A 20 10.50 -10.18 9.51
CA GLY A 20 9.37 -11.10 9.42
C GLY A 20 8.04 -10.38 9.27
N TRP A 21 6.95 -11.07 9.60
CA TRP A 21 5.60 -10.52 9.48
C TRP A 21 5.26 -9.62 10.65
N PHE A 22 4.54 -8.56 10.36
CA PHE A 22 4.04 -7.64 11.40
C PHE A 22 2.67 -7.10 11.00
N ASP A 23 1.88 -6.73 12.00
CA ASP A 23 0.57 -6.13 11.74
C ASP A 23 0.74 -4.71 11.22
N LEU A 24 0.01 -4.38 10.17
CA LEU A 24 0.01 -3.03 9.60
C LEU A 24 -0.99 -2.17 10.35
N THR A 25 -0.66 -0.90 10.52
CA THR A 25 -1.61 0.08 11.05
C THR A 25 -2.02 1.07 9.98
N HIS A 26 -1.10 1.46 9.11
CA HIS A 26 -1.45 2.37 8.03
C HIS A 26 -0.38 2.37 6.94
N PRO A 27 -0.80 2.43 5.68
CA PRO A 27 0.10 2.80 4.59
C PRO A 27 0.18 4.31 4.46
N VAL A 28 1.35 4.77 4.07
CA VAL A 28 1.59 6.17 3.73
C VAL A 28 1.95 6.21 2.25
N VAL A 29 1.16 6.92 1.47
CA VAL A 29 1.38 7.05 0.03
C VAL A 29 1.83 8.46 -0.27
N SER A 30 2.90 8.62 -1.00
CA SER A 30 3.39 9.95 -1.32
C SER A 30 3.96 10.04 -2.73
N TYR A 31 4.08 11.26 -3.21
CA TYR A 31 4.75 11.59 -4.44
C TYR A 31 5.94 12.47 -4.07
N ASP A 32 7.13 11.95 -4.16
CA ASP A 32 8.33 12.62 -3.64
C ASP A 32 9.57 12.05 -4.30
N HIS A 33 10.72 12.57 -3.92
CA HIS A 33 11.99 12.06 -4.39
C HIS A 33 12.21 10.64 -3.87
N PRO A 34 12.54 9.69 -4.76
CA PRO A 34 12.82 8.33 -4.31
C PRO A 34 14.15 8.25 -3.58
N HIS A 35 14.26 7.28 -2.69
CA HIS A 35 15.52 7.01 -1.99
C HIS A 35 16.40 6.05 -2.77
N HIS A 36 15.83 5.20 -3.60
CA HIS A 36 16.58 4.14 -4.27
C HIS A 36 16.37 4.11 -5.78
N ALA A 37 15.15 4.26 -6.25
CA ALA A 37 14.85 4.21 -7.68
C ALA A 37 15.53 5.36 -8.43
N LEU A 38 15.97 5.10 -9.67
CA LEU A 38 16.63 6.10 -10.51
C LEU A 38 15.61 6.97 -11.22
N LEU A 39 14.84 7.72 -10.44
CA LEU A 39 13.75 8.58 -10.90
C LEU A 39 13.88 9.93 -10.22
N GLU A 40 13.46 10.99 -10.90
CA GLU A 40 13.40 12.31 -10.26
C GLU A 40 12.32 12.33 -9.18
N GLU A 41 11.16 11.77 -9.50
CA GLU A 41 10.04 11.68 -8.58
C GLU A 41 9.44 10.28 -8.68
N ALA A 42 8.90 9.80 -7.58
CA ALA A 42 8.30 8.48 -7.53
C ALA A 42 7.03 8.50 -6.67
N ILE A 43 6.14 7.57 -6.94
CA ILE A 43 5.08 7.23 -6.01
C ILE A 43 5.70 6.28 -4.99
N THR A 44 5.69 6.67 -3.74
CA THR A 44 6.23 5.84 -2.67
C THR A 44 5.09 5.32 -1.80
N ILE A 45 5.17 4.07 -1.40
CA ILE A 45 4.19 3.47 -0.50
C ILE A 45 4.96 2.84 0.64
N ASP A 46 4.69 3.31 1.85
CA ASP A 46 5.26 2.75 3.06
C ASP A 46 4.14 2.10 3.86
N PHE A 47 4.26 0.80 4.07
CA PHE A 47 3.34 0.06 4.93
C PHE A 47 4.01 -0.05 6.29
N VAL A 48 3.41 0.54 7.31
CA VAL A 48 4.09 0.69 8.60
C VAL A 48 3.23 0.29 9.79
N ASN A 49 3.92 -0.02 10.89
CA ASN A 49 3.35 -0.02 12.21
C ASN A 49 4.32 0.75 13.11
N ALA A 50 4.02 2.03 13.31
CA ALA A 50 4.91 2.92 14.04
C ALA A 50 5.13 2.49 15.48
N ALA A 51 4.17 1.82 16.10
CA ALA A 51 4.29 1.35 17.49
C ALA A 51 5.37 0.26 17.64
N LEU A 52 5.69 -0.44 16.55
CA LEU A 52 6.70 -1.51 16.57
C LEU A 52 8.09 -1.03 16.16
N GLY A 53 8.25 0.27 15.95
CA GLY A 53 9.54 0.86 15.59
C GLY A 53 9.80 0.90 14.09
N PRO A 54 10.95 1.49 13.68
CA PRO A 54 11.25 1.71 12.26
C PRO A 54 11.48 0.45 11.45
N GLY A 55 11.75 -0.69 12.10
CA GLY A 55 11.92 -1.97 11.40
C GLY A 55 10.60 -2.56 10.89
N ALA A 56 9.45 -2.13 11.45
CA ALA A 56 8.14 -2.60 11.01
C ALA A 56 7.65 -1.74 9.84
N ARG A 57 8.28 -1.97 8.68
CA ARG A 57 8.06 -1.16 7.50
C ARG A 57 8.33 -1.96 6.23
N VAL A 58 7.45 -1.80 5.25
CA VAL A 58 7.69 -2.28 3.88
C VAL A 58 7.57 -1.08 2.97
N ALA A 59 8.65 -0.73 2.27
CA ALA A 59 8.71 0.45 1.42
C ALA A 59 8.75 0.05 -0.06
N VAL A 60 7.99 0.78 -0.87
CA VAL A 60 7.93 0.57 -2.32
C VAL A 60 8.06 1.91 -3.02
N GLU A 61 8.84 1.96 -4.09
CA GLU A 61 8.99 3.14 -4.93
C GLU A 61 8.60 2.75 -6.36
N LEU A 62 7.64 3.45 -6.94
CA LEU A 62 7.08 3.12 -8.25
C LEU A 62 7.10 4.32 -9.18
N THR A 63 7.22 4.06 -10.47
CA THR A 63 6.94 5.09 -11.48
C THR A 63 5.46 5.45 -11.41
N LEU A 64 5.12 6.62 -11.90
CA LEU A 64 3.71 7.03 -11.97
C LEU A 64 2.89 6.04 -12.80
N GLU A 65 3.44 5.55 -13.91
CA GLU A 65 2.77 4.56 -14.75
C GLU A 65 2.49 3.25 -14.00
N SER A 66 3.50 2.75 -13.28
CA SER A 66 3.33 1.53 -12.49
C SER A 66 2.32 1.71 -11.37
N ALA A 67 2.31 2.87 -10.74
CA ALA A 67 1.34 3.17 -9.69
C ALA A 67 -0.08 3.17 -10.24
N LYS A 68 -0.29 3.72 -11.45
CA LYS A 68 -1.60 3.71 -12.10
C LYS A 68 -2.07 2.28 -12.39
N GLU A 69 -1.17 1.44 -12.88
CA GLU A 69 -1.48 0.05 -13.18
C GLU A 69 -1.81 -0.74 -11.91
N LEU A 70 -1.06 -0.50 -10.85
CA LEU A 70 -1.32 -1.12 -9.56
C LEU A 70 -2.68 -0.69 -9.00
N SER A 71 -2.98 0.60 -9.08
CA SER A 71 -4.27 1.14 -8.65
C SER A 71 -5.42 0.49 -9.39
N ALA A 72 -5.31 0.36 -10.72
CA ALA A 72 -6.34 -0.26 -11.54
C ALA A 72 -6.49 -1.75 -11.23
N ALA A 73 -5.38 -2.46 -11.03
CA ALA A 73 -5.41 -3.87 -10.67
C ALA A 73 -6.06 -4.09 -9.30
N LEU A 74 -5.75 -3.22 -8.35
CA LEU A 74 -6.35 -3.27 -7.02
C LEU A 74 -7.87 -3.04 -7.11
N ALA A 75 -8.31 -2.07 -7.90
CA ALA A 75 -9.73 -1.80 -8.10
C ALA A 75 -10.45 -3.02 -8.70
N ARG A 76 -9.84 -3.68 -9.67
CA ARG A 76 -10.43 -4.89 -10.28
C ARG A 76 -10.52 -6.03 -9.28
N ALA A 77 -9.48 -6.25 -8.48
CA ALA A 77 -9.47 -7.29 -7.47
C ALA A 77 -10.55 -7.04 -6.40
N ILE A 78 -10.68 -5.80 -5.97
CA ILE A 78 -11.71 -5.41 -4.99
C ILE A 78 -13.11 -5.69 -5.55
N ALA A 79 -13.36 -5.27 -6.80
CA ALA A 79 -14.67 -5.51 -7.42
C ALA A 79 -15.00 -7.00 -7.52
N ALA A 80 -14.02 -7.81 -7.90
CA ALA A 80 -14.20 -9.26 -7.97
C ALA A 80 -14.43 -9.86 -6.57
N ALA A 81 -13.67 -9.39 -5.58
CA ALA A 81 -13.82 -9.86 -4.20
C ALA A 81 -15.20 -9.53 -3.64
N GLU A 82 -15.72 -8.35 -3.95
CA GLU A 82 -17.07 -7.95 -3.49
C GLU A 82 -18.14 -8.90 -4.02
N ILE A 83 -18.02 -9.33 -5.27
CA ILE A 83 -18.94 -10.29 -5.86
C ILE A 83 -18.86 -11.64 -5.12
N GLU A 84 -17.64 -12.12 -4.88
CA GLU A 84 -17.43 -13.38 -4.16
C GLU A 84 -17.94 -13.33 -2.72
N GLU A 85 -17.71 -12.23 -2.02
CA GLU A 85 -18.19 -12.05 -0.66
C GLU A 85 -19.71 -12.07 -0.61
N SER A 86 -20.36 -11.37 -1.56
CA SER A 86 -21.82 -11.37 -1.64
C SER A 86 -22.38 -12.78 -1.87
N ALA A 87 -21.74 -13.56 -2.73
CA ALA A 87 -22.14 -14.94 -3.01
C ALA A 87 -22.01 -15.82 -1.76
N ARG A 88 -20.89 -15.67 -1.03
CA ARG A 88 -20.70 -16.44 0.21
C ARG A 88 -21.73 -16.11 1.27
N LEU A 89 -22.04 -14.84 1.42
CA LEU A 89 -23.04 -14.41 2.41
C LEU A 89 -24.42 -14.95 2.10
N ARG A 90 -24.79 -15.02 0.80
CA ARG A 90 -26.08 -15.60 0.39
C ARG A 90 -26.15 -17.10 0.67
N GLN A 91 -25.03 -17.81 0.54
CA GLN A 91 -24.99 -19.26 0.79
C GLN A 91 -25.09 -19.62 2.26
N ARG A 92 -24.78 -18.68 3.15
CA ARG A 92 -24.83 -18.92 4.60
C ARG A 92 -26.21 -18.81 5.21
N ARG A 93 -27.18 -18.43 4.44
CA ARG A 93 -28.57 -18.32 4.92
C ARG A 93 -29.29 -19.64 4.95
#